data_6d0ae84730ce840146bcb093070f6e0f
#
_entry.id   6d0ae84730ce840146bcb093070f6e0f
#
_cell.length_a   1.000
_cell.length_b   1.000
_cell.length_c   1.000
_cell.angle_alpha   90.00
_cell.angle_beta   90.00
_cell.angle_gamma   90.00
#
_symmetry.space_group_name_H-M   'P 1'
#
loop_
_entity.id
_entity.type
_entity.pdbx_description
1 polymer ?
#
loop_
_entity_poly.entity_id
_entity_poly.type
_entity_poly.pdbx_seq_one_letter_code
_entity_poly.pdbx_strand_id
1 'polypeptide(L)'
;MSMLTEDYRQIFLRGIPMMDLRAPVEFAQGAFPGAVNLPLMSDEERAKVGTCYKQQGQEAAIKLGHQLVSGSIRAQRMAAWAEFVRQHPDGVLYCFRGGLRSQTVQRWLHEAGIDYPRVIGGYKAMRTFLIETIEQAATECQLVVVGGMTGTGKTDVITRLDHAIDLEGLANHRGSAFGKRSTPQPTNIEFENRIAIDLLRKRDAGHQQFVLEDESRAIGSCSLPLPLHAAMQTAPLVWLEDSFENRVERILRDYVVSQLDDHIALHGTEQGFERYAEQLLKSLAGITKRLGGERYQRLDAIMREALALQQSSGAVELHRDWIAALLTEYYDPMYAFQRQSKADRVVFAGEQAAVVDFLRERSRSAA
;
A
#
# COMPACT_ATOMS: atom_id res chain seq x y z
N MET A 1 -11.23 6.51 -30.92
CA MET A 1 -10.92 5.37 -30.03
C MET A 1 -12.14 4.44 -29.93
N SER A 2 -11.92 3.16 -29.68
CA SER A 2 -13.06 2.24 -29.41
C SER A 2 -13.82 2.70 -28.15
N MET A 3 -15.16 2.70 -28.20
CA MET A 3 -16.03 3.03 -27.06
C MET A 3 -15.99 1.98 -25.95
N LEU A 4 -15.31 0.86 -26.19
CA LEU A 4 -15.12 -0.24 -25.25
C LEU A 4 -13.65 -0.64 -25.19
N THR A 5 -13.17 -0.98 -24.01
CA THR A 5 -11.82 -1.52 -23.82
C THR A 5 -11.83 -2.69 -22.87
N GLU A 6 -11.01 -3.70 -23.14
CA GLU A 6 -10.68 -4.83 -22.25
C GLU A 6 -9.16 -4.98 -22.10
N ASP A 7 -8.40 -4.01 -22.60
CA ASP A 7 -6.95 -3.99 -22.44
C ASP A 7 -6.57 -3.49 -21.05
N TYR A 8 -6.83 -4.34 -20.04
CA TYR A 8 -6.51 -4.05 -18.63
C TYR A 8 -5.01 -3.82 -18.43
N ARG A 9 -4.17 -4.56 -19.22
CA ARG A 9 -2.72 -4.41 -19.16
C ARG A 9 -2.30 -2.96 -19.46
N GLN A 10 -2.76 -2.39 -20.57
CA GLN A 10 -2.40 -1.02 -20.96
C GLN A 10 -3.00 0.02 -19.99
N ILE A 11 -4.19 -0.23 -19.44
CA ILE A 11 -4.77 0.66 -18.44
C ILE A 11 -3.81 0.83 -17.26
N PHE A 12 -3.26 -0.25 -16.72
CA PHE A 12 -2.37 -0.19 -15.54
C PHE A 12 -0.92 0.18 -15.88
N LEU A 13 -0.39 -0.27 -17.02
CA LEU A 13 0.96 0.10 -17.46
C LEU A 13 1.10 1.60 -17.67
N ARG A 14 0.16 2.18 -18.41
CA ARG A 14 0.18 3.61 -18.72
C ARG A 14 -0.39 4.50 -17.62
N GLY A 15 -0.97 3.93 -16.57
CA GLY A 15 -1.64 4.69 -15.52
C GLY A 15 -2.80 5.52 -16.06
N ILE A 16 -3.61 4.93 -16.94
CA ILE A 16 -4.76 5.61 -17.57
C ILE A 16 -5.72 6.09 -16.49
N PRO A 17 -6.11 7.38 -16.51
CA PRO A 17 -7.07 7.93 -15.53
C PRO A 17 -8.40 7.17 -15.57
N MET A 18 -8.93 6.86 -14.39
CA MET A 18 -10.10 5.99 -14.26
C MET A 18 -11.22 6.68 -13.48
N MET A 19 -12.41 6.76 -14.10
CA MET A 19 -13.65 7.18 -13.45
C MET A 19 -14.37 5.96 -12.88
N ASP A 20 -14.38 5.84 -11.55
CA ASP A 20 -15.10 4.77 -10.85
C ASP A 20 -16.52 5.18 -10.52
N LEU A 21 -17.49 4.53 -11.15
CA LEU A 21 -18.92 4.77 -11.00
C LEU A 21 -19.59 3.94 -9.89
N ARG A 22 -18.80 3.19 -9.11
CA ARG A 22 -19.31 2.44 -7.97
C ARG A 22 -19.78 3.39 -6.88
N ALA A 23 -20.70 2.92 -6.04
CA ALA A 23 -21.11 3.68 -4.87
C ALA A 23 -19.91 3.93 -3.92
N PRO A 24 -19.91 5.00 -3.11
CA PRO A 24 -18.79 5.32 -2.22
C PRO A 24 -18.37 4.16 -1.31
N VAL A 25 -19.31 3.41 -0.74
CA VAL A 25 -19.03 2.24 0.09
C VAL A 25 -18.32 1.12 -0.67
N GLU A 26 -18.61 0.93 -1.96
CA GLU A 26 -17.93 -0.05 -2.81
C GLU A 26 -16.50 0.42 -3.15
N PHE A 27 -16.32 1.72 -3.37
CA PHE A 27 -15.03 2.34 -3.64
C PHE A 27 -14.12 2.26 -2.41
N ALA A 28 -14.64 2.59 -1.23
CA ALA A 28 -13.91 2.57 0.04
C ALA A 28 -13.43 1.15 0.46
N GLN A 29 -14.07 0.09 -0.01
CA GLN A 29 -13.62 -1.28 0.22
C GLN A 29 -12.30 -1.61 -0.50
N GLY A 30 -11.99 -0.87 -1.57
CA GLY A 30 -10.77 -1.02 -2.34
C GLY A 30 -10.93 -0.43 -3.75
N ALA A 31 -10.01 0.44 -4.10
CA ALA A 31 -9.94 1.11 -5.39
C ALA A 31 -8.65 0.74 -6.13
N PHE A 32 -8.55 1.15 -7.40
CA PHE A 32 -7.28 1.15 -8.10
C PHE A 32 -6.53 2.46 -7.84
N PRO A 33 -5.20 2.45 -7.77
CA PRO A 33 -4.42 3.68 -7.65
C PRO A 33 -4.78 4.68 -8.74
N GLY A 34 -5.04 5.93 -8.34
CA GLY A 34 -5.40 7.01 -9.27
C GLY A 34 -6.84 6.99 -9.77
N ALA A 35 -7.67 6.05 -9.37
CA ALA A 35 -9.09 6.07 -9.70
C ALA A 35 -9.83 7.17 -8.91
N VAL A 36 -10.72 7.90 -9.57
CA VAL A 36 -11.57 8.93 -8.97
C VAL A 36 -13.00 8.41 -8.85
N ASN A 37 -13.54 8.44 -7.63
CA ASN A 37 -14.92 8.01 -7.40
C ASN A 37 -15.92 9.11 -7.81
N LEU A 38 -16.64 8.89 -8.89
CA LEU A 38 -17.71 9.71 -9.38
C LEU A 38 -18.99 8.86 -9.55
N PRO A 39 -19.65 8.51 -8.45
CA PRO A 39 -20.64 7.46 -8.43
C PRO A 39 -21.89 7.80 -9.24
N LEU A 40 -22.45 6.79 -9.93
CA LEU A 40 -23.79 6.91 -10.51
C LEU A 40 -24.85 7.02 -9.41
N MET A 41 -24.67 6.34 -8.28
CA MET A 41 -25.60 6.29 -7.16
C MET A 41 -24.87 6.50 -5.85
N SER A 42 -25.47 7.23 -4.92
CA SER A 42 -25.04 7.24 -3.52
C SER A 42 -25.24 5.88 -2.87
N ASP A 43 -24.73 5.69 -1.65
CA ASP A 43 -24.89 4.44 -0.91
C ASP A 43 -26.34 4.13 -0.62
N GLU A 44 -27.14 5.15 -0.26
CA GLU A 44 -28.57 5.00 0.00
C GLU A 44 -29.36 4.65 -1.27
N GLU A 45 -29.09 5.34 -2.38
CA GLU A 45 -29.72 5.06 -3.67
C GLU A 45 -29.40 3.63 -4.13
N ARG A 46 -28.12 3.23 -4.02
CA ARG A 46 -27.68 1.87 -4.34
C ARG A 46 -28.38 0.82 -3.48
N ALA A 47 -28.52 1.08 -2.17
CA ALA A 47 -29.21 0.17 -1.26
C ALA A 47 -30.70 0.02 -1.64
N LYS A 48 -31.40 1.12 -1.95
CA LYS A 48 -32.80 1.10 -2.42
C LYS A 48 -32.95 0.32 -3.72
N VAL A 49 -32.12 0.60 -4.71
CA VAL A 49 -32.13 -0.10 -6.01
C VAL A 49 -31.79 -1.57 -5.84
N GLY A 50 -30.82 -1.91 -4.99
CA GLY A 50 -30.45 -3.31 -4.70
C GLY A 50 -31.57 -4.10 -4.01
N THR A 51 -32.31 -3.48 -3.09
CA THR A 51 -33.49 -4.08 -2.43
C THR A 51 -34.62 -4.27 -3.44
N CYS A 52 -34.90 -3.26 -4.26
CA CYS A 52 -35.91 -3.35 -5.32
C CYS A 52 -35.58 -4.49 -6.31
N TYR A 53 -34.32 -4.61 -6.70
CA TYR A 53 -33.86 -5.71 -7.58
C TYR A 53 -34.18 -7.10 -6.99
N LYS A 54 -33.91 -7.27 -5.68
CA LYS A 54 -34.15 -8.56 -5.01
C LYS A 54 -35.64 -8.88 -4.87
N GLN A 55 -36.48 -7.86 -4.66
CA GLN A 55 -37.90 -8.03 -4.38
C GLN A 55 -38.78 -8.02 -5.64
N GLN A 56 -38.42 -7.21 -6.64
CA GLN A 56 -39.29 -6.89 -7.78
C GLN A 56 -38.62 -7.13 -9.13
N GLY A 57 -37.33 -7.56 -9.14
CA GLY A 57 -36.59 -7.89 -10.35
C GLY A 57 -35.92 -6.68 -11.03
N GLN A 58 -35.31 -6.98 -12.18
CA GLN A 58 -34.42 -6.05 -12.87
C GLN A 58 -35.13 -4.80 -13.41
N GLU A 59 -36.30 -4.96 -14.04
CA GLU A 59 -37.00 -3.83 -14.66
C GLU A 59 -37.43 -2.77 -13.64
N ALA A 60 -38.01 -3.23 -12.50
CA ALA A 60 -38.41 -2.35 -11.40
C ALA A 60 -37.19 -1.59 -10.82
N ALA A 61 -36.06 -2.28 -10.65
CA ALA A 61 -34.82 -1.67 -10.16
C ALA A 61 -34.25 -0.62 -11.14
N ILE A 62 -34.31 -0.86 -12.44
CA ILE A 62 -33.89 0.12 -13.46
C ILE A 62 -34.78 1.35 -13.40
N LYS A 63 -36.11 1.16 -13.35
CA LYS A 63 -37.08 2.27 -13.25
C LYS A 63 -36.83 3.10 -12.00
N LEU A 64 -36.68 2.45 -10.85
CA LEU A 64 -36.35 3.13 -9.59
C LEU A 64 -35.02 3.89 -9.68
N GLY A 65 -33.98 3.29 -10.27
CA GLY A 65 -32.68 3.93 -10.46
C GLY A 65 -32.79 5.23 -11.29
N HIS A 66 -33.55 5.19 -12.37
CA HIS A 66 -33.82 6.40 -13.18
C HIS A 66 -34.63 7.47 -12.45
N GLN A 67 -35.57 7.08 -11.56
CA GLN A 67 -36.30 8.02 -10.73
C GLN A 67 -35.40 8.71 -9.70
N LEU A 68 -34.57 7.93 -9.00
CA LEU A 68 -33.66 8.44 -7.97
C LEU A 68 -32.57 9.33 -8.59
N VAL A 69 -32.04 8.96 -9.75
CA VAL A 69 -31.00 9.73 -10.47
C VAL A 69 -31.64 10.52 -11.60
N SER A 70 -32.41 11.54 -11.24
CA SER A 70 -33.15 12.42 -12.18
C SER A 70 -32.99 13.89 -11.81
N GLY A 71 -33.50 14.78 -12.65
CA GLY A 71 -33.54 16.23 -12.40
C GLY A 71 -32.18 16.83 -12.05
N SER A 72 -32.10 17.59 -10.97
CA SER A 72 -30.90 18.27 -10.51
C SER A 72 -29.77 17.29 -10.11
N ILE A 73 -30.12 16.12 -9.55
CA ILE A 73 -29.12 15.08 -9.20
C ILE A 73 -28.41 14.57 -10.44
N ARG A 74 -29.16 14.24 -11.50
CA ARG A 74 -28.57 13.84 -12.79
C ARG A 74 -27.70 14.96 -13.36
N ALA A 75 -28.18 16.19 -13.36
CA ALA A 75 -27.44 17.33 -13.89
C ALA A 75 -26.11 17.56 -13.17
N GLN A 76 -26.10 17.48 -11.83
CA GLN A 76 -24.89 17.62 -11.03
C GLN A 76 -23.86 16.50 -11.33
N ARG A 77 -24.33 15.24 -11.42
CA ARG A 77 -23.43 14.10 -11.74
C ARG A 77 -22.88 14.21 -13.15
N MET A 78 -23.73 14.60 -14.12
CA MET A 78 -23.28 14.85 -15.49
C MET A 78 -22.20 15.93 -15.57
N ALA A 79 -22.35 17.03 -14.84
CA ALA A 79 -21.34 18.08 -14.79
C ALA A 79 -20.00 17.56 -14.24
N ALA A 80 -20.02 16.74 -13.17
CA ALA A 80 -18.83 16.16 -12.58
C ALA A 80 -18.13 15.15 -13.55
N TRP A 81 -18.90 14.31 -14.25
CA TRP A 81 -18.34 13.39 -15.25
C TRP A 81 -17.77 14.12 -16.45
N ALA A 82 -18.46 15.13 -16.97
CA ALA A 82 -17.98 15.95 -18.08
C ALA A 82 -16.68 16.69 -17.71
N GLU A 83 -16.59 17.21 -16.49
CA GLU A 83 -15.35 17.84 -15.99
C GLU A 83 -14.20 16.86 -15.90
N PHE A 84 -14.43 15.64 -15.36
CA PHE A 84 -13.42 14.59 -15.36
C PHE A 84 -12.93 14.24 -16.77
N VAL A 85 -13.86 14.07 -17.73
CA VAL A 85 -13.50 13.80 -19.14
C VAL A 85 -12.68 14.94 -19.75
N ARG A 86 -13.04 16.18 -19.45
CA ARG A 86 -12.29 17.36 -19.93
C ARG A 86 -10.86 17.38 -19.40
N GLN A 87 -10.66 16.98 -18.14
CA GLN A 87 -9.34 16.90 -17.51
C GLN A 87 -8.54 15.66 -17.98
N HIS A 88 -9.23 14.59 -18.34
CA HIS A 88 -8.67 13.29 -18.67
C HIS A 88 -9.27 12.72 -19.97
N PRO A 89 -8.99 13.33 -21.15
CA PRO A 89 -9.62 12.93 -22.42
C PRO A 89 -9.28 11.49 -22.84
N ASP A 90 -8.13 10.96 -22.41
CA ASP A 90 -7.67 9.59 -22.70
C ASP A 90 -8.01 8.59 -21.59
N GLY A 91 -8.86 8.97 -20.63
CA GLY A 91 -9.25 8.11 -19.52
C GLY A 91 -10.33 7.10 -19.89
N VAL A 92 -10.76 6.34 -18.89
CA VAL A 92 -11.81 5.31 -19.01
C VAL A 92 -12.80 5.40 -17.87
N LEU A 93 -14.01 4.89 -18.09
CA LEU A 93 -15.00 4.72 -17.02
C LEU A 93 -15.32 3.25 -16.76
N TYR A 94 -15.67 2.93 -15.53
CA TYR A 94 -16.10 1.58 -15.15
C TYR A 94 -17.09 1.58 -14.00
N CYS A 95 -17.83 0.47 -13.85
CA CYS A 95 -18.56 0.13 -12.62
C CYS A 95 -18.12 -1.26 -12.14
N PHE A 96 -18.84 -1.87 -11.22
CA PHE A 96 -18.41 -3.14 -10.62
C PHE A 96 -18.21 -4.30 -11.62
N ARG A 97 -19.12 -4.43 -12.62
CA ARG A 97 -19.06 -5.51 -13.65
C ARG A 97 -19.12 -5.00 -15.09
N GLY A 98 -18.90 -3.72 -15.33
CA GLY A 98 -19.04 -3.14 -16.68
C GLY A 98 -20.46 -3.20 -17.27
N GLY A 99 -21.47 -3.41 -16.43
CA GLY A 99 -22.87 -3.57 -16.83
C GLY A 99 -23.68 -2.26 -16.81
N LEU A 100 -24.97 -2.35 -16.46
CA LEU A 100 -25.97 -1.28 -16.58
C LEU A 100 -25.51 0.08 -16.03
N ARG A 101 -24.83 0.14 -14.87
CA ARG A 101 -24.38 1.41 -14.29
C ARG A 101 -23.45 2.18 -15.23
N SER A 102 -22.40 1.52 -15.71
CA SER A 102 -21.44 2.15 -16.62
C SER A 102 -22.01 2.36 -18.02
N GLN A 103 -22.90 1.47 -18.50
CA GLN A 103 -23.61 1.65 -19.76
C GLN A 103 -24.52 2.88 -19.72
N THR A 104 -25.23 3.09 -18.63
CA THR A 104 -26.12 4.27 -18.43
C THR A 104 -25.32 5.56 -18.46
N VAL A 105 -24.21 5.64 -17.72
CA VAL A 105 -23.35 6.83 -17.70
C VAL A 105 -22.73 7.07 -19.09
N GLN A 106 -22.20 6.05 -19.74
CA GLN A 106 -21.64 6.17 -21.07
C GLN A 106 -22.67 6.69 -22.09
N ARG A 107 -23.91 6.16 -22.03
CA ARG A 107 -25.00 6.63 -22.88
C ARG A 107 -25.35 8.11 -22.60
N TRP A 108 -25.46 8.51 -21.36
CA TRP A 108 -25.78 9.91 -21.00
C TRP A 108 -24.67 10.88 -21.40
N LEU A 109 -23.40 10.49 -21.29
CA LEU A 109 -22.28 11.27 -21.82
C LEU A 109 -22.38 11.40 -23.34
N HIS A 110 -22.66 10.31 -24.05
CA HIS A 110 -22.83 10.31 -25.51
C HIS A 110 -24.00 11.20 -25.97
N GLU A 111 -25.14 11.14 -25.29
CA GLU A 111 -26.30 12.04 -25.50
C GLU A 111 -25.93 13.52 -25.33
N ALA A 112 -24.92 13.82 -24.52
CA ALA A 112 -24.37 15.18 -24.34
C ALA A 112 -23.20 15.50 -25.29
N GLY A 113 -22.93 14.64 -26.30
CA GLY A 113 -21.85 14.84 -27.26
C GLY A 113 -20.45 14.45 -26.75
N ILE A 114 -20.36 13.67 -25.67
CA ILE A 114 -19.12 13.26 -25.03
C ILE A 114 -18.94 11.75 -25.25
N ASP A 115 -17.96 11.38 -26.07
CA ASP A 115 -17.57 9.98 -26.27
C ASP A 115 -16.48 9.60 -25.27
N TYR A 116 -16.73 8.60 -24.42
CA TYR A 116 -15.77 8.17 -23.42
C TYR A 116 -15.74 6.64 -23.26
N PRO A 117 -14.55 6.01 -23.29
CA PRO A 117 -14.43 4.56 -23.29
C PRO A 117 -14.87 3.93 -21.97
N ARG A 118 -15.57 2.79 -22.07
CA ARG A 118 -16.00 1.98 -20.93
C ARG A 118 -15.21 0.67 -20.84
N VAL A 119 -14.80 0.31 -19.63
CA VAL A 119 -14.08 -0.94 -19.38
C VAL A 119 -15.08 -2.12 -19.35
N ILE A 120 -14.87 -3.10 -20.24
CA ILE A 120 -15.60 -4.37 -20.26
C ILE A 120 -15.28 -5.13 -18.98
N GLY A 121 -16.26 -5.80 -18.38
CA GLY A 121 -16.09 -6.53 -17.11
C GLY A 121 -15.87 -5.65 -15.87
N GLY A 122 -15.51 -4.38 -16.05
CA GLY A 122 -15.38 -3.38 -15.00
C GLY A 122 -14.37 -3.73 -13.91
N TYR A 123 -14.62 -3.26 -12.69
CA TYR A 123 -13.76 -3.48 -11.53
C TYR A 123 -13.43 -4.96 -11.31
N LYS A 124 -14.44 -5.83 -11.40
CA LYS A 124 -14.24 -7.27 -11.15
C LYS A 124 -13.21 -7.89 -12.10
N ALA A 125 -13.32 -7.62 -13.39
CA ALA A 125 -12.39 -8.18 -14.38
C ALA A 125 -10.99 -7.58 -14.24
N MET A 126 -10.87 -6.26 -14.06
CA MET A 126 -9.59 -5.61 -13.78
C MET A 126 -8.93 -6.15 -12.49
N ARG A 127 -9.71 -6.38 -11.44
CA ARG A 127 -9.20 -6.95 -10.18
C ARG A 127 -8.74 -8.41 -10.37
N THR A 128 -9.48 -9.22 -11.12
CA THR A 128 -9.08 -10.60 -11.45
C THR A 128 -7.76 -10.59 -12.22
N PHE A 129 -7.61 -9.73 -13.24
CA PHE A 129 -6.35 -9.55 -13.97
C PHE A 129 -5.16 -9.22 -13.05
N LEU A 130 -5.34 -8.33 -12.05
CA LEU A 130 -4.28 -7.99 -11.10
C LEU A 130 -3.96 -9.15 -10.14
N ILE A 131 -4.95 -9.93 -9.72
CA ILE A 131 -4.72 -11.14 -8.90
C ILE A 131 -3.88 -12.16 -9.70
N GLU A 132 -4.28 -12.44 -10.94
CA GLU A 132 -3.56 -13.35 -11.84
C GLU A 132 -2.13 -12.85 -12.12
N THR A 133 -1.91 -11.53 -12.20
CA THR A 133 -0.57 -10.94 -12.33
C THR A 133 0.34 -11.29 -11.15
N ILE A 134 -0.18 -11.25 -9.93
CA ILE A 134 0.59 -11.65 -8.73
C ILE A 134 0.88 -13.16 -8.74
N GLU A 135 -0.13 -13.99 -9.07
CA GLU A 135 0.01 -15.44 -9.12
C GLU A 135 1.05 -15.86 -10.16
N GLN A 136 1.01 -15.26 -11.34
CA GLN A 136 1.99 -15.49 -12.40
C GLN A 136 3.40 -15.05 -11.95
N ALA A 137 3.55 -13.85 -11.36
CA ALA A 137 4.84 -13.40 -10.88
C ALA A 137 5.42 -14.32 -9.79
N ALA A 138 4.58 -14.82 -8.89
CA ALA A 138 4.99 -15.75 -7.83
C ALA A 138 5.46 -17.12 -8.35
N THR A 139 5.01 -17.54 -9.54
CA THR A 139 5.35 -18.84 -10.13
C THR A 139 6.40 -18.78 -11.24
N GLU A 140 6.42 -17.69 -12.02
CA GLU A 140 7.26 -17.57 -13.21
C GLU A 140 8.53 -16.76 -12.96
N CYS A 141 8.53 -15.85 -11.96
CA CYS A 141 9.68 -14.98 -11.71
C CYS A 141 10.56 -15.52 -10.58
N GLN A 142 11.83 -15.17 -10.63
CA GLN A 142 12.75 -15.45 -9.54
C GLN A 142 12.56 -14.42 -8.44
N LEU A 143 12.37 -14.86 -7.21
CA LEU A 143 12.32 -13.99 -6.05
C LEU A 143 13.61 -14.06 -5.26
N VAL A 144 14.07 -12.93 -4.73
CA VAL A 144 15.15 -12.82 -3.76
C VAL A 144 14.65 -11.97 -2.60
N VAL A 145 14.89 -12.41 -1.38
CA VAL A 145 14.42 -11.72 -0.19
C VAL A 145 15.58 -11.05 0.53
N VAL A 146 15.44 -9.80 0.92
CA VAL A 146 16.43 -9.05 1.71
C VAL A 146 15.99 -9.06 3.17
N GLY A 147 16.71 -9.81 3.99
CA GLY A 147 16.58 -9.84 5.44
C GLY A 147 17.64 -8.97 6.12
N GLY A 148 17.48 -8.80 7.41
CA GLY A 148 18.43 -8.02 8.23
C GLY A 148 17.77 -7.60 9.53
N MET A 149 18.56 -7.27 10.52
CA MET A 149 18.07 -6.79 11.82
C MET A 149 17.28 -5.48 11.68
N THR A 150 16.52 -5.12 12.70
CA THR A 150 15.84 -3.82 12.74
C THR A 150 16.85 -2.68 12.63
N GLY A 151 16.56 -1.73 11.75
CA GLY A 151 17.40 -0.55 11.54
C GLY A 151 18.58 -0.73 10.57
N THR A 152 18.77 -1.91 9.95
CA THR A 152 19.88 -2.12 8.97
C THR A 152 19.71 -1.35 7.67
N GLY A 153 18.51 -0.79 7.39
CA GLY A 153 18.26 -0.03 6.16
C GLY A 153 17.87 -0.92 4.97
N LYS A 154 17.06 -1.95 5.19
CA LYS A 154 16.49 -2.77 4.11
C LYS A 154 15.80 -1.92 3.04
N THR A 155 15.00 -0.96 3.46
CA THR A 155 14.30 -0.03 2.55
C THR A 155 15.27 0.81 1.73
N ASP A 156 16.42 1.23 2.33
CA ASP A 156 17.47 1.96 1.60
C ASP A 156 18.09 1.09 0.48
N VAL A 157 18.18 -0.24 0.67
CA VAL A 157 18.62 -1.18 -0.36
C VAL A 157 17.56 -1.36 -1.45
N ILE A 158 16.31 -1.61 -1.05
CA ILE A 158 15.17 -1.83 -1.94
C ILE A 158 14.97 -0.64 -2.89
N THR A 159 15.01 0.58 -2.38
CA THR A 159 14.78 1.80 -3.18
C THR A 159 15.89 2.12 -4.18
N ARG A 160 17.06 1.45 -4.10
CA ARG A 160 18.17 1.58 -5.06
C ARG A 160 18.12 0.57 -6.21
N LEU A 161 17.12 -0.32 -6.24
CA LEU A 161 17.02 -1.41 -7.19
C LEU A 161 15.74 -1.25 -8.04
N ASP A 162 15.89 -1.14 -9.36
CA ASP A 162 14.76 -0.95 -10.28
C ASP A 162 13.81 -2.15 -10.30
N HIS A 163 14.33 -3.35 -9.99
CA HIS A 163 13.59 -4.62 -9.94
C HIS A 163 13.14 -5.01 -8.52
N ALA A 164 13.23 -4.13 -7.55
CA ALA A 164 12.71 -4.40 -6.21
C ALA A 164 11.25 -3.95 -6.05
N ILE A 165 10.51 -4.65 -5.20
CA ILE A 165 9.12 -4.32 -4.80
C ILE A 165 9.19 -3.84 -3.35
N ASP A 166 8.94 -2.56 -3.12
CA ASP A 166 8.92 -1.93 -1.80
C ASP A 166 7.61 -2.26 -1.06
N LEU A 167 7.59 -3.38 -0.37
CA LEU A 167 6.39 -3.86 0.33
C LEU A 167 5.99 -2.92 1.47
N GLU A 168 6.94 -2.40 2.22
CA GLU A 168 6.70 -1.45 3.31
C GLU A 168 6.14 -0.12 2.78
N GLY A 169 6.71 0.41 1.71
CA GLY A 169 6.22 1.63 1.05
C GLY A 169 4.83 1.45 0.45
N LEU A 170 4.57 0.34 -0.24
CA LEU A 170 3.25 0.03 -0.80
C LEU A 170 2.18 -0.15 0.29
N ALA A 171 2.55 -0.70 1.47
CA ALA A 171 1.68 -0.81 2.63
C ALA A 171 1.53 0.49 3.43
N ASN A 172 2.31 1.53 3.12
CA ASN A 172 2.43 2.75 3.93
C ASN A 172 2.75 2.44 5.41
N HIS A 173 3.74 1.53 5.65
CA HIS A 173 4.09 1.04 6.97
C HIS A 173 5.54 0.54 6.98
N ARG A 174 6.31 0.76 8.05
CA ARG A 174 7.72 0.37 8.18
C ARG A 174 7.94 -1.00 8.86
N GLY A 175 7.08 -1.98 8.61
CA GLY A 175 7.26 -3.37 9.06
C GLY A 175 7.35 -3.64 10.58
N SER A 176 7.72 -2.68 11.41
CA SER A 176 7.92 -2.82 12.86
C SER A 176 6.69 -2.44 13.69
N ALA A 177 6.69 -2.74 14.98
CA ALA A 177 5.65 -2.27 15.90
C ALA A 177 5.53 -0.73 15.95
N PHE A 178 6.60 -0.02 15.63
CA PHE A 178 6.67 1.44 15.53
C PHE A 178 6.47 1.95 14.09
N GLY A 179 6.23 1.06 13.14
CA GLY A 179 6.25 1.35 11.71
C GLY A 179 5.02 2.08 11.16
N LYS A 180 4.02 2.38 11.98
CA LYS A 180 2.84 3.14 11.57
C LYS A 180 3.25 4.55 11.13
N ARG A 181 2.77 4.98 9.95
CA ARG A 181 3.02 6.33 9.42
C ARG A 181 1.94 7.32 9.87
N SER A 182 2.18 8.61 9.65
CA SER A 182 1.25 9.71 9.95
C SER A 182 -0.05 9.65 9.13
N THR A 183 -0.01 9.01 7.96
CA THR A 183 -1.19 8.75 7.11
C THR A 183 -1.67 7.29 7.23
N PRO A 184 -2.97 7.02 7.00
CA PRO A 184 -3.52 5.67 7.12
C PRO A 184 -2.91 4.72 6.08
N GLN A 185 -2.84 3.44 6.44
CA GLN A 185 -2.53 2.37 5.49
C GLN A 185 -3.65 2.24 4.45
N PRO A 186 -3.35 1.76 3.24
CA PRO A 186 -4.38 1.41 2.27
C PRO A 186 -5.25 0.24 2.78
N THR A 187 -6.39 0.04 2.16
CA THR A 187 -7.13 -1.21 2.34
C THR A 187 -6.31 -2.38 1.83
N ASN A 188 -6.60 -3.61 2.29
CA ASN A 188 -5.87 -4.79 1.82
C ASN A 188 -5.98 -4.97 0.29
N ILE A 189 -7.15 -4.67 -0.26
CA ILE A 189 -7.38 -4.73 -1.71
C ILE A 189 -6.51 -3.71 -2.47
N GLU A 190 -6.41 -2.48 -1.95
CA GLU A 190 -5.55 -1.45 -2.56
C GLU A 190 -4.07 -1.82 -2.47
N PHE A 191 -3.64 -2.37 -1.34
CA PHE A 191 -2.28 -2.86 -1.16
C PHE A 191 -1.94 -3.94 -2.19
N GLU A 192 -2.79 -4.94 -2.34
CA GLU A 192 -2.63 -5.99 -3.35
C GLU A 192 -2.64 -5.42 -4.78
N ASN A 193 -3.53 -4.46 -5.08
CA ASN A 193 -3.55 -3.78 -6.39
C ASN A 193 -2.23 -3.05 -6.67
N ARG A 194 -1.67 -2.37 -5.68
CA ARG A 194 -0.38 -1.67 -5.80
C ARG A 194 0.77 -2.63 -6.07
N ILE A 195 0.84 -3.75 -5.36
CA ILE A 195 1.83 -4.81 -5.61
C ILE A 195 1.70 -5.35 -7.05
N ALA A 196 0.48 -5.68 -7.47
CA ALA A 196 0.23 -6.22 -8.80
C ALA A 196 0.66 -5.26 -9.91
N ILE A 197 0.34 -3.98 -9.77
CA ILE A 197 0.68 -2.94 -10.75
C ILE A 197 2.20 -2.71 -10.80
N ASP A 198 2.88 -2.73 -9.66
CA ASP A 198 4.34 -2.57 -9.61
C ASP A 198 5.04 -3.77 -10.27
N LEU A 199 4.62 -5.00 -9.95
CA LEU A 199 5.07 -6.23 -10.61
C LEU A 199 4.82 -6.18 -12.13
N LEU A 200 3.61 -5.77 -12.54
CA LEU A 200 3.24 -5.68 -13.97
C LEU A 200 4.17 -4.73 -14.73
N ARG A 201 4.42 -3.54 -14.20
CA ARG A 201 5.27 -2.51 -14.81
C ARG A 201 6.72 -2.97 -14.92
N LYS A 202 7.25 -3.59 -13.88
CA LYS A 202 8.62 -4.09 -13.86
C LYS A 202 8.81 -5.30 -14.79
N ARG A 203 7.81 -6.19 -14.87
CA ARG A 203 7.82 -7.28 -15.86
C ARG A 203 7.76 -6.74 -17.29
N ASP A 204 6.98 -5.70 -17.55
CA ASP A 204 6.92 -5.03 -18.85
C ASP A 204 8.24 -4.36 -19.22
N ALA A 205 8.98 -3.85 -18.23
CA ALA A 205 10.33 -3.33 -18.41
C ALA A 205 11.41 -4.44 -18.58
N GLY A 206 11.02 -5.73 -18.61
CA GLY A 206 11.91 -6.86 -18.89
C GLY A 206 12.48 -7.55 -17.65
N HIS A 207 12.13 -7.14 -16.43
CA HIS A 207 12.64 -7.81 -15.23
C HIS A 207 11.98 -9.17 -15.01
N GLN A 208 12.81 -10.20 -14.80
CA GLN A 208 12.41 -11.58 -14.49
C GLN A 208 12.75 -11.99 -13.06
N GLN A 209 13.53 -11.19 -12.36
CA GLN A 209 13.87 -11.36 -10.95
C GLN A 209 13.38 -10.17 -10.15
N PHE A 210 12.79 -10.43 -8.97
CA PHE A 210 12.33 -9.40 -8.04
C PHE A 210 12.96 -9.54 -6.67
N VAL A 211 13.31 -8.40 -6.09
CA VAL A 211 13.83 -8.29 -4.73
C VAL A 211 12.73 -7.73 -3.83
N LEU A 212 12.51 -8.38 -2.67
CA LEU A 212 11.50 -7.97 -1.69
C LEU A 212 12.12 -7.94 -0.28
N GLU A 213 11.53 -7.16 0.64
CA GLU A 213 11.89 -7.26 2.05
C GLU A 213 11.45 -8.59 2.66
N ASP A 214 12.24 -9.11 3.62
CA ASP A 214 11.88 -10.29 4.43
C ASP A 214 10.79 -9.92 5.45
N GLU A 215 9.58 -9.74 4.95
CA GLU A 215 8.42 -9.38 5.75
C GLU A 215 7.59 -10.60 6.15
N SER A 216 6.94 -10.50 7.30
CA SER A 216 5.90 -11.45 7.66
C SER A 216 4.67 -11.27 6.77
N ARG A 217 3.73 -12.22 6.83
CA ARG A 217 2.49 -12.11 6.06
C ARG A 217 1.75 -10.80 6.32
N ALA A 218 1.82 -10.26 7.53
CA ALA A 218 1.17 -9.02 7.90
C ALA A 218 2.17 -7.86 8.02
N ILE A 219 1.90 -6.76 7.31
CA ILE A 219 2.62 -5.48 7.39
C ILE A 219 1.63 -4.44 7.93
N GLY A 220 1.64 -4.23 9.24
CA GLY A 220 0.60 -3.46 9.92
C GLY A 220 -0.78 -4.12 9.75
N SER A 221 -1.74 -3.39 9.15
CA SER A 221 -3.10 -3.89 8.85
C SER A 221 -3.22 -4.55 7.47
N CYS A 222 -2.19 -4.46 6.62
CA CYS A 222 -2.15 -5.09 5.31
C CYS A 222 -1.63 -6.53 5.40
N SER A 223 -2.10 -7.41 4.50
CA SER A 223 -1.63 -8.78 4.39
C SER A 223 -1.11 -9.06 2.99
N LEU A 224 0.05 -9.69 2.89
CA LEU A 224 0.61 -10.13 1.61
C LEU A 224 -0.30 -11.17 0.94
N PRO A 225 -0.47 -11.11 -0.39
CA PRO A 225 -1.13 -12.18 -1.16
C PRO A 225 -0.50 -13.53 -0.87
N LEU A 226 -1.34 -14.55 -0.62
CA LEU A 226 -0.83 -15.89 -0.23
C LEU A 226 0.17 -16.49 -1.22
N PRO A 227 -0.05 -16.44 -2.55
CA PRO A 227 0.91 -16.97 -3.52
C PRO A 227 2.27 -16.29 -3.42
N LEU A 228 2.29 -14.96 -3.34
CA LEU A 228 3.53 -14.19 -3.23
C LEU A 228 4.26 -14.50 -1.91
N HIS A 229 3.55 -14.49 -0.78
CA HIS A 229 4.14 -14.83 0.51
C HIS A 229 4.71 -16.25 0.54
N ALA A 230 3.99 -17.24 -0.02
CA ALA A 230 4.48 -18.62 -0.10
C ALA A 230 5.80 -18.72 -0.92
N ALA A 231 5.86 -18.04 -2.07
CA ALA A 231 7.07 -17.99 -2.89
C ALA A 231 8.24 -17.30 -2.16
N MET A 232 7.98 -16.22 -1.40
CA MET A 232 9.00 -15.56 -0.57
C MET A 232 9.58 -16.48 0.52
N GLN A 233 8.78 -17.40 1.08
CA GLN A 233 9.25 -18.31 2.14
C GLN A 233 10.30 -19.31 1.65
N THR A 234 10.40 -19.60 0.36
CA THR A 234 11.37 -20.51 -0.25
C THR A 234 12.46 -19.81 -1.04
N ALA A 235 12.32 -18.51 -1.25
CA ALA A 235 13.26 -17.70 -2.03
C ALA A 235 14.63 -17.58 -1.35
N PRO A 236 15.74 -17.45 -2.12
CA PRO A 236 17.06 -17.13 -1.58
C PRO A 236 17.02 -15.86 -0.72
N LEU A 237 17.76 -15.87 0.38
CA LEU A 237 17.84 -14.78 1.34
C LEU A 237 19.19 -14.08 1.25
N VAL A 238 19.18 -12.77 1.06
CA VAL A 238 20.36 -11.91 1.19
C VAL A 238 20.26 -11.20 2.53
N TRP A 239 21.29 -11.35 3.37
CA TRP A 239 21.27 -10.81 4.73
C TRP A 239 22.06 -9.52 4.81
N LEU A 240 21.34 -8.43 5.13
CA LEU A 240 21.92 -7.11 5.30
C LEU A 240 22.52 -6.96 6.70
N GLU A 241 23.79 -6.59 6.75
CA GLU A 241 24.56 -6.34 7.97
C GLU A 241 24.82 -4.84 8.13
N ASP A 242 24.80 -4.36 9.37
CA ASP A 242 25.18 -2.98 9.71
C ASP A 242 25.59 -2.92 11.19
N SER A 243 26.41 -1.92 11.54
CA SER A 243 26.83 -1.69 12.92
C SER A 243 25.64 -1.32 13.83
N PHE A 244 25.80 -1.59 15.11
CA PHE A 244 24.76 -1.24 16.09
C PHE A 244 24.51 0.27 16.11
N GLU A 245 25.57 1.04 16.06
CA GLU A 245 25.54 2.52 16.08
C GLU A 245 24.78 3.07 14.86
N ASN A 246 25.08 2.58 13.66
CA ASN A 246 24.38 2.97 12.43
C ASN A 246 22.89 2.66 12.50
N ARG A 247 22.54 1.50 13.08
CA ARG A 247 21.15 1.09 13.25
C ARG A 247 20.40 2.01 14.21
N VAL A 248 21.01 2.41 15.33
CA VAL A 248 20.45 3.38 16.28
C VAL A 248 20.22 4.72 15.60
N GLU A 249 21.21 5.25 14.87
CA GLU A 249 21.09 6.53 14.17
C GLU A 249 20.01 6.50 13.07
N ARG A 250 19.92 5.40 12.31
CA ARG A 250 18.89 5.26 11.30
C ARG A 250 17.49 5.22 11.91
N ILE A 251 17.30 4.49 13.03
CA ILE A 251 16.02 4.45 13.73
C ILE A 251 15.70 5.83 14.30
N LEU A 252 16.66 6.55 14.87
CA LEU A 252 16.47 7.91 15.34
C LEU A 252 15.99 8.82 14.21
N ARG A 253 16.68 8.80 13.07
CA ARG A 253 16.30 9.57 11.88
C ARG A 253 14.86 9.22 11.43
N ASP A 254 14.56 7.91 11.26
CA ASP A 254 13.36 7.46 10.58
C ASP A 254 12.11 7.50 11.47
N TYR A 255 12.26 7.19 12.77
CA TYR A 255 11.12 7.04 13.70
C TYR A 255 10.98 8.22 14.67
N VAL A 256 12.00 9.08 14.81
CA VAL A 256 11.92 10.24 15.66
C VAL A 256 11.86 11.52 14.83
N VAL A 257 12.88 11.78 14.01
CA VAL A 257 12.96 13.03 13.25
C VAL A 257 11.94 13.05 12.11
N SER A 258 12.07 12.14 11.14
CA SER A 258 11.20 12.16 9.95
C SER A 258 9.73 11.92 10.28
N GLN A 259 9.42 11.08 11.27
CA GLN A 259 8.05 10.82 11.67
C GLN A 259 7.40 12.04 12.35
N LEU A 260 8.16 12.81 13.14
CA LEU A 260 7.67 14.06 13.68
C LEU A 260 7.40 15.09 12.56
N ASP A 261 8.33 15.22 11.60
CA ASP A 261 8.16 16.13 10.46
C ASP A 261 6.89 15.80 9.66
N ASP A 262 6.63 14.50 9.41
CA ASP A 262 5.41 14.04 8.74
C ASP A 262 4.14 14.43 9.51
N HIS A 263 4.15 14.30 10.84
CA HIS A 263 3.00 14.67 11.67
C HIS A 263 2.80 16.19 11.72
N ILE A 264 3.88 16.98 11.81
CA ILE A 264 3.83 18.44 11.78
C ILE A 264 3.30 18.93 10.43
N ALA A 265 3.75 18.36 9.33
CA ALA A 265 3.29 18.72 8.00
C ALA A 265 1.78 18.51 7.81
N LEU A 266 1.19 17.48 8.47
CA LEU A 266 -0.23 17.18 8.35
C LEU A 266 -1.12 17.94 9.33
N HIS A 267 -0.63 18.25 10.54
CA HIS A 267 -1.47 18.70 11.64
C HIS A 267 -1.01 20.03 12.27
N GLY A 268 0.09 20.60 11.78
CA GLY A 268 0.75 21.75 12.40
C GLY A 268 1.62 21.35 13.60
N THR A 269 2.43 22.30 14.11
CA THR A 269 3.50 22.01 15.07
C THR A 269 2.99 21.38 16.36
N GLU A 270 2.00 22.00 17.01
CA GLU A 270 1.50 21.56 18.33
C GLU A 270 0.77 20.23 18.26
N GLN A 271 -0.28 20.14 17.43
CA GLN A 271 -1.06 18.91 17.27
C GLN A 271 -0.23 17.78 16.62
N GLY A 272 0.69 18.14 15.74
CA GLY A 272 1.60 17.17 15.11
C GLY A 272 2.49 16.51 16.14
N PHE A 273 3.07 17.27 17.06
CA PHE A 273 3.88 16.72 18.14
C PHE A 273 3.07 15.83 19.09
N GLU A 274 1.90 16.27 19.51
CA GLU A 274 1.01 15.48 20.38
C GLU A 274 0.67 14.11 19.76
N ARG A 275 0.26 14.08 18.50
CA ARG A 275 -0.08 12.85 17.78
C ARG A 275 1.12 11.93 17.59
N TYR A 276 2.27 12.48 17.28
CA TYR A 276 3.53 11.76 17.17
C TYR A 276 3.91 11.11 18.52
N ALA A 277 3.88 11.87 19.63
CA ALA A 277 4.19 11.38 20.96
C ALA A 277 3.22 10.27 21.40
N GLU A 278 1.92 10.47 21.19
CA GLU A 278 0.90 9.46 21.45
C GLU A 278 1.17 8.18 20.66
N GLN A 279 1.53 8.29 19.39
CA GLN A 279 1.81 7.14 18.52
C GLN A 279 3.03 6.36 19.00
N LEU A 280 4.13 7.01 19.41
CA LEU A 280 5.31 6.34 19.96
C LEU A 280 4.98 5.58 21.25
N LEU A 281 4.31 6.23 22.20
CA LEU A 281 3.91 5.61 23.45
C LEU A 281 2.96 4.43 23.23
N LYS A 282 2.00 4.56 22.32
CA LYS A 282 1.07 3.49 21.95
C LYS A 282 1.78 2.31 21.28
N SER A 283 2.79 2.57 20.47
CA SER A 283 3.62 1.53 19.84
C SER A 283 4.39 0.73 20.89
N LEU A 284 4.99 1.40 21.87
CA LEU A 284 5.67 0.76 22.99
C LEU A 284 4.69 -0.08 23.84
N ALA A 285 3.52 0.48 24.17
CA ALA A 285 2.46 -0.23 24.88
C ALA A 285 1.99 -1.50 24.16
N GLY A 286 1.94 -1.46 22.81
CA GLY A 286 1.54 -2.58 21.96
C GLY A 286 2.44 -3.81 22.06
N ILE A 287 3.69 -3.65 22.47
CA ILE A 287 4.65 -4.76 22.62
C ILE A 287 4.84 -5.21 24.08
N THR A 288 4.15 -4.62 25.05
CA THR A 288 4.30 -4.90 26.50
C THR A 288 4.27 -6.39 26.81
N LYS A 289 3.35 -7.14 26.21
CA LYS A 289 3.21 -8.59 26.46
C LYS A 289 4.49 -9.38 26.12
N ARG A 290 5.22 -8.97 25.09
CA ARG A 290 6.46 -9.64 24.65
C ARG A 290 7.69 -9.06 25.34
N LEU A 291 7.67 -7.77 25.63
CA LEU A 291 8.77 -7.04 26.26
C LEU A 291 8.89 -7.39 27.77
N GLY A 292 7.76 -7.62 28.44
CA GLY A 292 7.65 -7.79 29.88
C GLY A 292 7.39 -6.47 30.62
N GLY A 293 6.68 -6.55 31.75
CA GLY A 293 6.20 -5.36 32.46
C GLY A 293 7.30 -4.43 32.99
N GLU A 294 8.37 -5.00 33.57
CA GLU A 294 9.49 -4.23 34.14
C GLU A 294 10.25 -3.44 33.05
N ARG A 295 10.59 -4.10 31.93
CA ARG A 295 11.25 -3.44 30.80
C ARG A 295 10.36 -2.38 30.18
N TYR A 296 9.07 -2.66 30.05
CA TYR A 296 8.10 -1.67 29.57
C TYR A 296 8.09 -0.42 30.43
N GLN A 297 7.96 -0.55 31.75
CA GLN A 297 7.94 0.60 32.68
C GLN A 297 9.19 1.46 32.56
N ARG A 298 10.37 0.81 32.51
CA ARG A 298 11.65 1.51 32.35
C ARG A 298 11.71 2.26 31.00
N LEU A 299 11.35 1.61 29.90
CA LEU A 299 11.41 2.21 28.56
C LEU A 299 10.34 3.29 28.38
N ASP A 300 9.16 3.15 28.94
CA ASP A 300 8.12 4.17 28.95
C ASP A 300 8.59 5.44 29.67
N ALA A 301 9.28 5.30 30.81
CA ALA A 301 9.85 6.44 31.52
C ALA A 301 10.91 7.19 30.69
N ILE A 302 11.87 6.47 30.10
CA ILE A 302 12.90 7.05 29.22
C ILE A 302 12.27 7.74 27.99
N MET A 303 11.29 7.09 27.36
CA MET A 303 10.63 7.65 26.17
C MET A 303 9.86 8.93 26.52
N ARG A 304 9.17 8.98 27.66
CA ARG A 304 8.46 10.20 28.10
C ARG A 304 9.43 11.35 28.40
N GLU A 305 10.55 11.06 29.05
CA GLU A 305 11.59 12.07 29.31
C GLU A 305 12.19 12.58 27.99
N ALA A 306 12.50 11.69 27.05
CA ALA A 306 13.00 12.06 25.72
C ALA A 306 11.99 12.93 24.95
N LEU A 307 10.71 12.59 24.98
CA LEU A 307 9.65 13.39 24.35
C LEU A 307 9.49 14.77 24.99
N ALA A 308 9.56 14.87 26.32
CA ALA A 308 9.49 16.14 27.04
C ALA A 308 10.68 17.06 26.68
N LEU A 309 11.89 16.50 26.62
CA LEU A 309 13.09 17.23 26.21
C LEU A 309 12.99 17.68 24.75
N GLN A 310 12.54 16.81 23.84
CA GLN A 310 12.35 17.13 22.43
C GLN A 310 11.30 18.25 22.25
N GLN A 311 10.21 18.23 22.99
CA GLN A 311 9.17 19.26 22.95
C GLN A 311 9.68 20.61 23.42
N SER A 312 10.49 20.64 24.49
CA SER A 312 10.95 21.89 25.11
C SER A 312 12.16 22.53 24.42
N SER A 313 13.07 21.72 23.86
CA SER A 313 14.35 22.18 23.32
C SER A 313 14.65 21.75 21.89
N GLY A 314 13.86 20.81 21.33
CA GLY A 314 14.16 20.17 20.05
C GLY A 314 15.24 19.08 20.11
N ALA A 315 15.82 18.83 21.29
CA ALA A 315 16.88 17.82 21.47
C ALA A 315 16.36 16.40 21.32
N VAL A 316 17.02 15.58 20.53
CA VAL A 316 16.60 14.20 20.20
C VAL A 316 17.54 13.12 20.76
N GLU A 317 18.65 13.51 21.38
CA GLU A 317 19.74 12.64 21.81
C GLU A 317 19.27 11.55 22.76
N LEU A 318 18.38 11.90 23.71
CA LEU A 318 17.87 10.97 24.70
C LEU A 318 17.01 9.84 24.11
N HIS A 319 16.50 10.04 22.90
CA HIS A 319 15.78 8.94 22.20
C HIS A 319 16.68 7.74 21.89
N ARG A 320 18.01 7.93 21.77
CA ARG A 320 18.96 6.84 21.56
C ARG A 320 18.89 5.78 22.64
N ASP A 321 18.63 6.17 23.89
CA ASP A 321 18.63 5.26 25.04
C ASP A 321 17.52 4.20 24.94
N TRP A 322 16.28 4.61 24.68
CA TRP A 322 15.19 3.64 24.51
C TRP A 322 15.32 2.87 23.19
N ILE A 323 15.86 3.47 22.13
CA ILE A 323 16.12 2.80 20.83
C ILE A 323 17.17 1.70 21.05
N ALA A 324 18.31 2.00 21.65
CA ALA A 324 19.37 1.04 21.92
C ALA A 324 18.87 -0.12 22.83
N ALA A 325 18.11 0.20 23.87
CA ALA A 325 17.53 -0.81 24.75
C ALA A 325 16.53 -1.72 24.03
N LEU A 326 15.63 -1.17 23.19
CA LEU A 326 14.71 -1.97 22.39
C LEU A 326 15.43 -2.86 21.38
N LEU A 327 16.48 -2.37 20.72
CA LEU A 327 17.29 -3.18 19.83
C LEU A 327 17.91 -4.36 20.58
N THR A 328 18.61 -4.09 21.68
CA THR A 328 19.37 -5.11 22.42
C THR A 328 18.48 -6.13 23.12
N GLU A 329 17.38 -5.67 23.75
CA GLU A 329 16.61 -6.49 24.67
C GLU A 329 15.36 -7.14 24.03
N TYR A 330 14.93 -6.64 22.88
CA TYR A 330 13.71 -7.12 22.22
C TYR A 330 13.94 -7.56 20.77
N TYR A 331 14.46 -6.67 19.92
CA TYR A 331 14.55 -6.96 18.49
C TYR A 331 15.68 -7.93 18.14
N ASP A 332 16.89 -7.69 18.62
CA ASP A 332 18.06 -8.49 18.24
C ASP A 332 17.96 -9.97 18.64
N PRO A 333 17.48 -10.32 19.83
CA PRO A 333 17.23 -11.72 20.18
C PRO A 333 16.21 -12.41 19.27
N MET A 334 15.16 -11.68 18.85
CA MET A 334 14.13 -12.19 17.95
C MET A 334 14.69 -12.44 16.54
N TYR A 335 15.44 -11.47 16.01
CA TYR A 335 16.03 -11.58 14.67
C TYR A 335 17.18 -12.59 14.60
N ALA A 336 17.97 -12.75 15.65
CA ALA A 336 19.01 -13.80 15.73
C ALA A 336 18.39 -15.20 15.59
N PHE A 337 17.27 -15.46 16.27
CA PHE A 337 16.52 -16.71 16.13
C PHE A 337 15.97 -16.89 14.69
N GLN A 338 15.40 -15.84 14.11
CA GLN A 338 14.89 -15.88 12.72
C GLN A 338 16.01 -16.12 11.70
N ARG A 339 17.18 -15.48 11.85
CA ARG A 339 18.36 -15.71 10.99
C ARG A 339 18.78 -17.17 11.03
N GLN A 340 18.87 -17.75 12.24
CA GLN A 340 19.26 -19.14 12.41
C GLN A 340 18.27 -20.11 11.73
N SER A 341 16.97 -19.86 11.85
CA SER A 341 15.93 -20.69 11.22
C SER A 341 15.90 -20.61 9.69
N LYS A 342 16.54 -19.58 9.11
CA LYS A 342 16.59 -19.33 7.66
C LYS A 342 18.02 -19.50 7.09
N ALA A 343 18.97 -20.03 7.88
CA ALA A 343 20.39 -20.07 7.53
C ALA A 343 20.65 -20.78 6.18
N ASP A 344 19.95 -21.86 5.89
CA ASP A 344 20.08 -22.64 4.65
C ASP A 344 19.68 -21.85 3.38
N ARG A 345 18.95 -20.76 3.53
CA ARG A 345 18.51 -19.90 2.43
C ARG A 345 19.44 -18.72 2.19
N VAL A 346 20.36 -18.42 3.11
CA VAL A 346 21.28 -17.28 3.01
C VAL A 346 22.30 -17.54 1.91
N VAL A 347 22.22 -16.78 0.83
CA VAL A 347 23.14 -16.88 -0.32
C VAL A 347 24.20 -15.80 -0.33
N PHE A 348 24.00 -14.71 0.41
CA PHE A 348 24.95 -13.62 0.56
C PHE A 348 24.68 -12.87 1.87
N ALA A 349 25.73 -12.33 2.49
CA ALA A 349 25.61 -11.43 3.63
C ALA A 349 26.65 -10.31 3.51
N GLY A 350 26.29 -9.09 3.86
CA GLY A 350 27.19 -7.94 3.82
C GLY A 350 26.50 -6.62 4.07
N GLU A 351 27.28 -5.54 3.98
CA GLU A 351 26.80 -4.17 4.11
C GLU A 351 26.01 -3.69 2.87
N GLN A 352 25.31 -2.56 3.00
CA GLN A 352 24.39 -2.04 1.98
C GLN A 352 24.99 -1.98 0.57
N ALA A 353 26.21 -1.45 0.41
CA ALA A 353 26.85 -1.32 -0.91
C ALA A 353 27.07 -2.69 -1.56
N ALA A 354 27.67 -3.62 -0.83
CA ALA A 354 27.94 -4.96 -1.29
C ALA A 354 26.65 -5.75 -1.61
N VAL A 355 25.60 -5.57 -0.81
CA VAL A 355 24.29 -6.18 -1.04
C VAL A 355 23.64 -5.63 -2.32
N VAL A 356 23.68 -4.34 -2.55
CA VAL A 356 23.13 -3.71 -3.77
C VAL A 356 23.88 -4.20 -5.00
N ASP A 357 25.21 -4.27 -4.95
CA ASP A 357 26.04 -4.75 -6.08
C ASP A 357 25.75 -6.23 -6.38
N PHE A 358 25.73 -7.09 -5.36
CA PHE A 358 25.36 -8.50 -5.50
C PHE A 358 23.98 -8.70 -6.16
N LEU A 359 22.97 -7.94 -5.72
CA LEU A 359 21.61 -8.04 -6.24
C LEU A 359 21.51 -7.57 -7.69
N ARG A 360 22.25 -6.53 -8.07
CA ARG A 360 22.34 -6.04 -9.45
C ARG A 360 23.03 -7.03 -10.39
N GLU A 361 24.14 -7.63 -9.96
CA GLU A 361 24.84 -8.65 -10.74
C GLU A 361 23.98 -9.89 -10.95
N ARG A 362 23.31 -10.35 -9.88
CA ARG A 362 22.41 -11.49 -9.94
C ARG A 362 21.23 -11.27 -10.90
N SER A 363 20.65 -10.07 -10.91
CA SER A 363 19.55 -9.72 -11.83
C SER A 363 20.00 -9.76 -13.30
N ARG A 364 21.22 -9.30 -13.61
CA ARG A 364 21.78 -9.36 -14.97
C ARG A 364 22.02 -10.79 -15.47
N SER A 365 22.31 -11.71 -14.55
CA SER A 365 22.55 -13.13 -14.87
C SER A 365 21.24 -13.91 -15.05
N ALA A 366 20.11 -13.35 -14.64
CA ALA A 366 18.78 -13.95 -14.76
C ALA A 366 17.99 -13.44 -16.00
N ALA A 367 18.46 -12.39 -16.66
CA ALA A 367 17.90 -11.82 -17.89
C ALA A 367 18.50 -12.53 -19.13
#